data_36fa038a398f15e45ee781ab016d3662
#
_entry.id   36fa038a398f15e45ee781ab016d3662
#
_cell.length_a   1.000
_cell.length_b   1.000
_cell.length_c   1.000
_cell.angle_alpha   90.00
_cell.angle_beta   90.00
_cell.angle_gamma   90.00
#
_symmetry.space_group_name_H-M   'P 1'
#
loop_
_entity.id
_entity.type
_entity.pdbx_description
1 polymer ?
#
loop_
_entity_poly.entity_id
_entity_poly.type
_entity_poly.pdbx_seq_one_letter_code
_entity_poly.pdbx_strand_id
1 'polypeptide(L)'
;CQRHPPPYSAFWACAEYIAPIPALLHAWKHHANRQFTPLFTWLITENPPPWLASQAFDAVLAMPISRERRLQRGFNQCDSLAQTITQRYKIPLLPPHSVYRAPKPPQSTLSAADRASNIRGAFRLDANVKDCKVVIIDDVSTTHSSIAELSRALLMAGAAEVYACVVACNK
;
A
#
# COMPACT_ATOMS: atom_id res chain seq x y z
N CYS A 1 8.11 16.37 -12.36
CA CYS A 1 6.65 16.17 -12.39
C CYS A 1 5.90 17.24 -11.59
N GLN A 2 6.06 18.54 -11.97
CA GLN A 2 5.41 19.64 -11.24
C GLN A 2 3.98 19.98 -11.72
N ARG A 3 3.46 19.30 -12.75
CA ARG A 3 2.13 19.65 -13.32
C ARG A 3 0.93 19.05 -12.59
N HIS A 4 1.11 17.97 -11.83
CA HIS A 4 0.04 17.38 -11.03
C HIS A 4 0.66 16.81 -9.74
N PRO A 5 0.43 17.45 -8.58
CA PRO A 5 0.89 16.91 -7.31
C PRO A 5 0.27 15.53 -7.07
N PRO A 6 1.00 14.62 -6.41
CA PRO A 6 0.44 13.33 -6.05
C PRO A 6 -0.75 13.49 -5.10
N PRO A 7 -1.76 12.62 -5.17
CA PRO A 7 -2.97 12.71 -4.34
C PRO A 7 -2.75 12.12 -2.93
N TYR A 8 -1.59 12.31 -2.36
CA TYR A 8 -1.26 11.94 -0.98
C TYR A 8 -0.40 13.04 -0.35
N SER A 9 -0.57 13.24 0.95
CA SER A 9 0.10 14.31 1.72
C SER A 9 1.58 14.00 1.93
N ALA A 10 1.94 12.73 2.16
CA ALA A 10 3.33 12.28 2.24
C ALA A 10 3.48 10.82 1.80
N PHE A 11 4.71 10.51 1.37
CA PHE A 11 5.13 9.16 0.98
C PHE A 11 6.45 8.83 1.67
N TRP A 12 6.58 7.59 2.14
CA TRP A 12 7.79 7.07 2.77
C TRP A 12 8.12 5.68 2.26
N ALA A 13 9.39 5.43 2.00
CA ALA A 13 9.91 4.10 1.74
C ALA A 13 10.97 3.75 2.78
N CYS A 14 10.84 2.58 3.41
CA CYS A 14 11.76 2.12 4.45
C CYS A 14 13.12 1.71 3.88
N ALA A 15 13.17 1.31 2.60
CA ALA A 15 14.39 0.90 1.90
C ALA A 15 14.35 1.27 0.41
N GLU A 16 15.49 1.24 -0.24
CA GLU A 16 15.59 1.29 -1.70
C GLU A 16 15.27 -0.09 -2.30
N TYR A 17 14.60 -0.09 -3.46
CA TYR A 17 14.28 -1.33 -4.18
C TYR A 17 15.47 -1.83 -5.00
N ILE A 18 16.57 -2.17 -4.31
CA ILE A 18 17.82 -2.72 -4.85
C ILE A 18 18.12 -4.08 -4.22
N ALA A 19 19.04 -4.85 -4.82
CA ALA A 19 19.42 -6.15 -4.28
C ALA A 19 19.85 -6.04 -2.80
N PRO A 20 19.39 -6.96 -1.92
CA PRO A 20 18.65 -8.19 -2.19
C PRO A 20 17.10 -8.04 -2.11
N ILE A 21 16.56 -6.84 -1.85
CA ILE A 21 15.13 -6.60 -1.56
C ILE A 21 14.20 -7.16 -2.65
N PRO A 22 14.45 -6.98 -3.96
CA PRO A 22 13.57 -7.52 -5.00
C PRO A 22 13.41 -9.03 -4.93
N ALA A 23 14.50 -9.77 -4.71
CA ALA A 23 14.48 -11.24 -4.63
C ALA A 23 13.71 -11.71 -3.39
N LEU A 24 13.90 -11.07 -2.25
CA LEU A 24 13.21 -11.38 -0.99
C LEU A 24 11.70 -11.10 -1.08
N LEU A 25 11.32 -9.94 -1.65
CA LEU A 25 9.91 -9.60 -1.89
C LEU A 25 9.26 -10.55 -2.88
N HIS A 26 9.98 -10.98 -3.93
CA HIS A 26 9.48 -11.96 -4.87
C HIS A 26 9.23 -13.31 -4.19
N ALA A 27 10.18 -13.82 -3.41
CA ALA A 27 10.03 -15.06 -2.65
C ALA A 27 8.84 -14.99 -1.68
N TRP A 28 8.68 -13.87 -0.98
CA TRP A 28 7.55 -13.64 -0.07
C TRP A 28 6.19 -13.67 -0.80
N LYS A 29 6.12 -13.10 -2.01
CA LYS A 29 4.89 -13.01 -2.80
C LYS A 29 4.48 -14.33 -3.47
N HIS A 30 5.44 -15.10 -3.97
CA HIS A 30 5.16 -16.16 -4.93
C HIS A 30 5.18 -17.58 -4.36
N HIS A 31 5.78 -17.82 -3.21
CA HIS A 31 5.90 -19.16 -2.63
C HIS A 31 5.09 -19.35 -1.34
N ALA A 32 4.08 -18.49 -1.08
CA ALA A 32 3.37 -18.44 0.20
C ALA A 32 4.33 -18.44 1.42
N ASN A 33 5.55 -17.93 1.19
CA ASN A 33 6.66 -18.08 2.10
C ASN A 33 6.59 -17.02 3.21
N ARG A 34 5.70 -17.27 4.18
CA ARG A 34 5.46 -16.37 5.31
C ARG A 34 6.69 -16.19 6.22
N GLN A 35 7.74 -16.99 6.04
CA GLN A 35 8.98 -16.87 6.83
C GLN A 35 9.69 -15.52 6.65
N PHE A 36 9.44 -14.80 5.54
CA PHE A 36 9.95 -13.45 5.34
C PHE A 36 9.12 -12.35 6.01
N THR A 37 7.93 -12.68 6.54
CA THR A 37 7.09 -11.69 7.23
C THR A 37 7.82 -11.00 8.38
N PRO A 38 8.54 -11.71 9.29
CA PRO A 38 9.29 -11.05 10.36
C PRO A 38 10.34 -10.06 9.86
N LEU A 39 11.02 -10.37 8.75
CA LEU A 39 12.01 -9.48 8.15
C LEU A 39 11.37 -8.15 7.72
N PHE A 40 10.26 -8.22 6.98
CA PHE A 40 9.64 -7.01 6.45
C PHE A 40 8.85 -6.22 7.50
N THR A 41 8.29 -6.89 8.51
CA THR A 41 7.70 -6.21 9.67
C THR A 41 8.77 -5.52 10.51
N TRP A 42 9.92 -6.15 10.69
CA TRP A 42 11.08 -5.52 11.33
C TRP A 42 11.55 -4.29 10.54
N LEU A 43 11.73 -4.43 9.23
CA LEU A 43 12.20 -3.32 8.38
C LEU A 43 11.30 -2.08 8.46
N ILE A 44 9.97 -2.26 8.43
CA ILE A 44 9.01 -1.14 8.51
C ILE A 44 8.96 -0.53 9.92
N THR A 45 9.29 -1.28 10.97
CA THR A 45 9.31 -0.77 12.35
C THR A 45 10.60 -0.06 12.71
N GLU A 46 11.74 -0.47 12.14
CA GLU A 46 13.03 0.14 12.41
C GLU A 46 13.28 1.41 11.54
N ASN A 47 12.56 1.52 10.42
CA ASN A 47 12.66 2.67 9.52
C ASN A 47 11.29 3.35 9.32
N PRO A 48 10.60 3.76 10.39
CA PRO A 48 9.27 4.33 10.29
C PRO A 48 9.32 5.72 9.66
N PRO A 49 8.23 6.14 8.98
CA PRO A 49 8.12 7.51 8.52
C PRO A 49 8.10 8.49 9.72
N PRO A 50 8.85 9.60 9.64
CA PRO A 50 8.91 10.59 10.73
C PRO A 50 7.53 11.13 11.16
N TRP A 51 6.63 11.30 10.19
CA TRP A 51 5.28 11.80 10.42
C TRP A 51 4.37 10.81 11.16
N LEU A 52 4.71 9.52 11.21
CA LEU A 52 3.84 8.50 11.82
C LEU A 52 3.72 8.64 13.35
N ALA A 53 4.77 9.17 14.00
CA ALA A 53 4.77 9.42 15.43
C ALA A 53 4.45 10.89 15.80
N SER A 54 4.50 11.82 14.81
CA SER A 54 4.40 13.26 15.07
C SER A 54 2.97 13.82 14.93
N GLN A 55 2.02 13.01 14.44
CA GLN A 55 0.63 13.42 14.27
C GLN A 55 -0.34 12.27 14.49
N ALA A 56 -1.61 12.60 14.72
CA ALA A 56 -2.66 11.60 14.87
C ALA A 56 -3.15 11.10 13.52
N PHE A 57 -3.45 9.80 13.44
CA PHE A 57 -4.08 9.14 12.29
C PHE A 57 -5.33 8.38 12.75
N ASP A 58 -6.35 8.36 11.92
CA ASP A 58 -7.62 7.73 12.23
C ASP A 58 -7.69 6.28 11.77
N ALA A 59 -6.94 5.94 10.71
CA ALA A 59 -6.96 4.58 10.17
C ALA A 59 -5.65 4.18 9.45
N VAL A 60 -5.33 2.89 9.54
CA VAL A 60 -4.34 2.21 8.71
C VAL A 60 -5.08 1.36 7.68
N LEU A 61 -4.65 1.38 6.44
CA LEU A 61 -5.17 0.58 5.34
C LEU A 61 -4.06 -0.24 4.69
N ALA A 62 -4.18 -1.57 4.73
CA ALA A 62 -3.33 -2.43 3.91
C ALA A 62 -3.68 -2.27 2.42
N MET A 63 -2.68 -2.12 1.54
CA MET A 63 -2.91 -2.07 0.10
C MET A 63 -3.70 -3.30 -0.35
N PRO A 64 -4.91 -3.12 -0.93
CA PRO A 64 -5.73 -4.26 -1.34
C PRO A 64 -5.13 -4.97 -2.54
N ILE A 65 -5.18 -6.29 -2.53
CA ILE A 65 -4.88 -7.13 -3.69
C ILE A 65 -6.19 -7.67 -4.31
N SER A 66 -6.16 -8.02 -5.59
CA SER A 66 -7.34 -8.63 -6.23
C SER A 66 -7.67 -9.99 -5.60
N ARG A 67 -8.95 -10.40 -5.70
CA ARG A 67 -9.41 -11.71 -5.21
C ARG A 67 -8.60 -12.86 -5.79
N GLU A 68 -8.28 -12.81 -7.08
CA GLU A 68 -7.48 -13.84 -7.75
C GLU A 68 -6.07 -13.95 -7.13
N ARG A 69 -5.41 -12.80 -6.89
CA ARG A 69 -4.10 -12.79 -6.24
C ARG A 69 -4.16 -13.30 -4.81
N ARG A 70 -5.25 -12.99 -4.07
CA ARG A 70 -5.46 -13.51 -2.71
C ARG A 70 -5.64 -15.02 -2.72
N LEU A 71 -6.38 -15.57 -3.69
CA LEU A 71 -6.56 -17.02 -3.85
C LEU A 71 -5.25 -17.72 -4.24
N GLN A 72 -4.48 -17.14 -5.18
CA GLN A 72 -3.19 -17.69 -5.60
C GLN A 72 -2.12 -17.67 -4.49
N ARG A 73 -2.10 -16.61 -3.68
CA ARG A 73 -1.08 -16.41 -2.64
C ARG A 73 -1.49 -16.94 -1.26
N GLY A 74 -2.79 -17.16 -1.04
CA GLY A 74 -3.35 -17.54 0.26
C GLY A 74 -3.38 -16.41 1.29
N PHE A 75 -2.73 -15.27 1.05
CA PHE A 75 -2.66 -14.11 1.96
C PHE A 75 -2.35 -12.81 1.20
N ASN A 76 -2.52 -11.68 1.90
CA ASN A 76 -2.04 -10.38 1.47
C ASN A 76 -0.86 -9.97 2.38
N GLN A 77 0.30 -9.74 1.79
CA GLN A 77 1.52 -9.36 2.53
C GLN A 77 1.32 -8.08 3.34
N CYS A 78 0.58 -7.13 2.76
CA CYS A 78 0.34 -5.83 3.39
C CYS A 78 -0.52 -5.93 4.65
N ASP A 79 -1.31 -7.01 4.83
CA ASP A 79 -2.12 -7.21 6.04
C ASP A 79 -1.22 -7.31 7.28
N SER A 80 -0.13 -8.10 7.22
CA SER A 80 0.81 -8.24 8.35
C SER A 80 1.57 -6.95 8.63
N LEU A 81 2.00 -6.22 7.59
CA LEU A 81 2.66 -4.92 7.74
C LEU A 81 1.73 -3.89 8.40
N ALA A 82 0.49 -3.81 7.92
CA ALA A 82 -0.51 -2.89 8.48
C ALA A 82 -0.85 -3.23 9.93
N GLN A 83 -1.00 -4.52 10.27
CA GLN A 83 -1.21 -4.97 11.66
C GLN A 83 -0.06 -4.54 12.57
N THR A 84 1.19 -4.66 12.11
CA THR A 84 2.37 -4.26 12.87
C THR A 84 2.35 -2.75 13.17
N ILE A 85 2.03 -1.91 12.18
CA ILE A 85 1.89 -0.46 12.36
C ILE A 85 0.73 -0.14 13.32
N THR A 86 -0.42 -0.77 13.14
CA THR A 86 -1.58 -0.63 14.03
C THR A 86 -1.22 -0.93 15.49
N GLN A 87 -0.53 -2.02 15.75
CA GLN A 87 -0.13 -2.42 17.10
C GLN A 87 0.89 -1.46 17.71
N ARG A 88 1.86 -1.03 16.92
CA ARG A 88 2.95 -0.14 17.36
C ARG A 88 2.46 1.26 17.70
N TYR A 89 1.59 1.83 16.84
CA TYR A 89 1.17 3.23 16.93
C TYR A 89 -0.26 3.40 17.47
N LYS A 90 -0.97 2.29 17.76
CA LYS A 90 -2.34 2.28 18.25
C LYS A 90 -3.35 2.95 17.32
N ILE A 91 -3.09 2.89 16.02
CA ILE A 91 -3.99 3.42 14.98
C ILE A 91 -4.92 2.30 14.55
N PRO A 92 -6.25 2.51 14.45
CA PRO A 92 -7.20 1.48 14.01
C PRO A 92 -6.89 0.94 12.61
N LEU A 93 -7.01 -0.37 12.41
CA LEU A 93 -6.91 -1.01 11.10
C LEU A 93 -8.27 -1.00 10.41
N LEU A 94 -8.34 -0.50 9.19
CA LEU A 94 -9.54 -0.69 8.36
C LEU A 94 -9.72 -2.17 8.03
N PRO A 95 -10.96 -2.70 8.12
CA PRO A 95 -11.22 -4.11 7.81
C PRO A 95 -10.79 -4.47 6.39
N PRO A 96 -10.28 -5.68 6.13
CA PRO A 96 -9.76 -6.08 4.81
C PRO A 96 -10.77 -6.00 3.66
N HIS A 97 -12.06 -6.04 3.97
CA HIS A 97 -13.16 -5.93 3.00
C HIS A 97 -13.68 -4.49 2.83
N SER A 98 -13.10 -3.52 3.51
CA SER A 98 -13.46 -2.10 3.38
C SER A 98 -13.07 -1.50 2.04
N VAL A 99 -12.10 -2.08 1.36
CA VAL A 99 -11.62 -1.63 0.06
C VAL A 99 -11.40 -2.83 -0.86
N TYR A 100 -12.03 -2.78 -2.01
CA TYR A 100 -11.92 -3.81 -3.04
C TYR A 100 -11.05 -3.31 -4.18
N ARG A 101 -10.17 -4.19 -4.66
CA ARG A 101 -9.45 -3.99 -5.91
C ARG A 101 -10.12 -4.80 -7.01
N ALA A 102 -10.64 -4.12 -8.03
CA ALA A 102 -11.22 -4.78 -9.20
C ALA A 102 -10.18 -5.65 -9.91
N PRO A 103 -10.55 -6.85 -10.40
CA PRO A 103 -9.66 -7.66 -11.23
C PRO A 103 -9.35 -6.90 -12.51
N LYS A 104 -8.07 -6.91 -12.91
CA LYS A 104 -7.62 -6.30 -14.17
C LYS A 104 -6.84 -7.32 -14.98
N PRO A 105 -6.92 -7.25 -16.34
CA PRO A 105 -6.18 -8.17 -17.21
C PRO A 105 -4.68 -8.20 -16.89
N PRO A 106 -3.98 -9.31 -17.13
CA PRO A 106 -2.53 -9.44 -16.92
C PRO A 106 -1.77 -8.35 -17.69
N GLN A 107 -0.86 -7.68 -17.01
CA GLN A 107 -0.13 -6.51 -17.54
C GLN A 107 1.08 -6.88 -18.43
N SER A 108 1.20 -8.11 -18.87
CA SER A 108 2.39 -8.59 -19.61
C SER A 108 2.62 -7.91 -20.97
N THR A 109 1.66 -7.11 -21.46
CA THR A 109 1.70 -6.49 -22.81
C THR A 109 1.56 -4.96 -22.82
N LEU A 110 1.54 -4.28 -21.65
CA LEU A 110 1.18 -2.86 -21.59
C LEU A 110 2.41 -1.94 -21.37
N SER A 111 2.44 -0.83 -22.11
CA SER A 111 3.41 0.26 -21.93
C SER A 111 3.26 0.95 -20.56
N ALA A 112 4.23 1.78 -20.14
CA ALA A 112 4.16 2.53 -18.87
C ALA A 112 2.97 3.51 -18.83
N ALA A 113 2.59 4.09 -19.97
CA ALA A 113 1.42 4.98 -20.09
C ALA A 113 0.10 4.19 -19.94
N ASP A 114 0.02 2.99 -20.53
CA ASP A 114 -1.14 2.10 -20.40
C ASP A 114 -1.29 1.56 -18.98
N ARG A 115 -0.19 1.39 -18.22
CA ARG A 115 -0.26 1.01 -16.80
C ARG A 115 -0.92 2.07 -15.94
N ALA A 116 -0.68 3.35 -16.21
CA ALA A 116 -1.31 4.46 -15.48
C ALA A 116 -2.81 4.57 -15.80
N SER A 117 -3.21 4.39 -17.07
CA SER A 117 -4.63 4.38 -17.47
C SER A 117 -5.37 3.14 -16.96
N ASN A 118 -4.70 2.01 -16.88
CA ASN A 118 -5.27 0.73 -16.44
C ASN A 118 -5.56 0.65 -14.93
N ILE A 119 -5.07 1.62 -14.13
CA ILE A 119 -5.28 1.65 -12.68
C ILE A 119 -6.47 2.54 -12.30
N ARG A 120 -6.92 3.44 -13.17
CA ARG A 120 -8.06 4.32 -12.89
C ARG A 120 -9.33 3.52 -12.56
N GLY A 121 -10.00 3.88 -11.44
CA GLY A 121 -11.18 3.18 -10.96
C GLY A 121 -10.92 1.75 -10.45
N ALA A 122 -9.65 1.42 -10.14
CA ALA A 122 -9.29 0.09 -9.67
C ALA A 122 -9.77 -0.21 -8.25
N PHE A 123 -10.12 0.81 -7.47
CA PHE A 123 -10.51 0.64 -6.07
C PHE A 123 -11.92 1.14 -5.82
N ARG A 124 -12.69 0.33 -5.11
CA ARG A 124 -14.01 0.65 -4.57
C ARG A 124 -13.93 0.61 -3.04
N LEU A 125 -14.48 1.63 -2.38
CA LEU A 125 -14.55 1.71 -0.94
C LEU A 125 -15.97 1.41 -0.45
N ASP A 126 -16.05 0.58 0.59
CA ASP A 126 -17.27 0.31 1.36
C ASP A 126 -17.11 0.78 2.82
N ALA A 127 -15.99 1.43 3.16
CA ALA A 127 -15.74 2.03 4.48
C ALA A 127 -16.12 3.51 4.51
N ASN A 128 -16.62 3.95 5.67
CA ASN A 128 -16.72 5.39 5.94
C ASN A 128 -15.34 5.90 6.38
N VAL A 129 -14.74 6.76 5.55
CA VAL A 129 -13.44 7.41 5.81
C VAL A 129 -13.58 8.93 5.83
N LYS A 130 -14.82 9.44 5.97
CA LYS A 130 -15.08 10.88 5.98
C LYS A 130 -14.27 11.57 7.07
N ASP A 131 -13.60 12.65 6.70
CA ASP A 131 -12.74 13.49 7.55
C ASP A 131 -11.55 12.75 8.19
N CYS A 132 -11.27 11.50 7.78
CA CYS A 132 -10.17 10.68 8.34
C CYS A 132 -8.83 11.00 7.68
N LYS A 133 -7.76 10.94 8.51
CA LYS A 133 -6.36 10.82 8.06
C LYS A 133 -5.99 9.34 7.95
N VAL A 134 -5.76 8.87 6.73
CA VAL A 134 -5.55 7.45 6.44
C VAL A 134 -4.10 7.19 6.04
N VAL A 135 -3.50 6.13 6.62
CA VAL A 135 -2.17 5.64 6.24
C VAL A 135 -2.31 4.37 5.40
N ILE A 136 -1.88 4.43 4.15
CA ILE A 136 -1.77 3.27 3.26
C ILE A 136 -0.44 2.56 3.53
N ILE A 137 -0.47 1.24 3.73
CA ILE A 137 0.71 0.38 3.86
C ILE A 137 0.81 -0.54 2.65
N ASP A 138 1.93 -0.48 1.93
CA ASP A 138 2.20 -1.37 0.79
C ASP A 138 3.58 -2.02 0.92
N ASP A 139 3.85 -3.06 0.14
CA ASP A 139 5.12 -3.76 0.15
C ASP A 139 6.15 -3.08 -0.78
N VAL A 140 5.77 -2.69 -1.97
CA VAL A 140 6.67 -2.05 -2.94
C VAL A 140 5.95 -1.05 -3.83
N SER A 141 6.58 0.09 -4.03
CA SER A 141 6.12 1.10 -4.98
C SER A 141 7.20 1.36 -6.03
N THR A 142 6.91 1.06 -7.29
CA THR A 142 7.84 1.34 -8.40
C THR A 142 7.46 2.60 -9.18
N THR A 143 6.19 2.79 -9.45
CA THR A 143 5.64 3.91 -10.24
C THR A 143 4.68 4.77 -9.43
N HIS A 144 4.46 4.49 -8.18
CA HIS A 144 3.46 5.11 -7.30
C HIS A 144 2.00 5.04 -7.79
N SER A 145 1.73 4.42 -8.94
CA SER A 145 0.41 4.45 -9.58
C SER A 145 -0.68 3.82 -8.72
N SER A 146 -0.42 2.68 -8.06
CA SER A 146 -1.40 2.02 -7.18
C SER A 146 -1.72 2.87 -5.95
N ILE A 147 -0.69 3.45 -5.32
CA ILE A 147 -0.85 4.34 -4.17
C ILE A 147 -1.63 5.59 -4.57
N ALA A 148 -1.26 6.24 -5.68
CA ALA A 148 -1.94 7.43 -6.18
C ALA A 148 -3.43 7.15 -6.48
N GLU A 149 -3.75 6.02 -7.08
CA GLU A 149 -5.14 5.68 -7.38
C GLU A 149 -5.96 5.36 -6.13
N LEU A 150 -5.38 4.60 -5.19
CA LEU A 150 -6.05 4.33 -3.91
C LEU A 150 -6.24 5.63 -3.12
N SER A 151 -5.25 6.52 -3.13
CA SER A 151 -5.35 7.83 -2.47
C SER A 151 -6.47 8.68 -3.07
N ARG A 152 -6.61 8.72 -4.41
CA ARG A 152 -7.74 9.41 -5.05
C ARG A 152 -9.09 8.82 -4.63
N ALA A 153 -9.19 7.50 -4.59
CA ALA A 153 -10.42 6.83 -4.17
C ALA A 153 -10.78 7.18 -2.70
N LEU A 154 -9.80 7.22 -1.79
CA LEU A 154 -10.00 7.62 -0.40
C LEU A 154 -10.42 9.09 -0.27
N LEU A 155 -9.75 10.01 -0.98
CA LEU A 155 -10.10 11.44 -0.97
C LEU A 155 -11.50 11.67 -1.57
N MET A 156 -11.85 10.97 -2.65
CA MET A 156 -13.21 11.03 -3.23
C MET A 156 -14.28 10.48 -2.29
N ALA A 157 -13.93 9.55 -1.40
CA ALA A 157 -14.81 9.04 -0.35
C ALA A 157 -14.85 9.94 0.90
N GLY A 158 -14.16 11.09 0.88
CA GLY A 158 -14.20 12.12 1.92
C GLY A 158 -13.07 12.05 2.93
N ALA A 159 -12.02 11.25 2.72
CA ALA A 159 -10.83 11.30 3.58
C ALA A 159 -10.21 12.71 3.58
N ALA A 160 -9.79 13.18 4.74
CA ALA A 160 -9.16 14.51 4.89
C ALA A 160 -7.74 14.50 4.31
N GLU A 161 -6.95 13.49 4.65
CA GLU A 161 -5.57 13.36 4.21
C GLU A 161 -5.22 11.89 4.00
N VAL A 162 -4.32 11.62 3.05
CA VAL A 162 -3.80 10.28 2.80
C VAL A 162 -2.28 10.29 2.84
N TYR A 163 -1.72 9.35 3.56
CA TYR A 163 -0.30 9.12 3.70
C TYR A 163 0.03 7.72 3.20
N ALA A 164 1.25 7.50 2.74
CA ALA A 164 1.65 6.17 2.28
C ALA A 164 3.03 5.78 2.82
N CYS A 165 3.13 4.55 3.31
CA CYS A 165 4.39 3.95 3.74
C CYS A 165 4.55 2.60 3.03
N VAL A 166 5.72 2.37 2.45
CA VAL A 166 6.07 1.13 1.74
C VAL A 166 7.38 0.55 2.27
N VAL A 167 7.54 -0.76 2.14
CA VAL A 167 8.79 -1.42 2.51
C VAL A 167 9.93 -0.95 1.61
N ALA A 168 9.71 -0.90 0.29
CA ALA A 168 10.73 -0.47 -0.64
C ALA A 168 10.18 0.31 -1.86
N CYS A 169 11.02 1.21 -2.39
CA CYS A 169 10.70 2.00 -3.58
C CYS A 169 11.92 2.18 -4.49
N ASN A 170 11.69 2.29 -5.80
CA ASN A 170 12.70 2.81 -6.72
C ASN A 170 12.91 4.31 -6.45
N LYS A 171 14.16 4.74 -6.46
CA LYS A 171 14.50 6.18 -6.53
C LYS A 171 14.10 6.78 -7.86
#